data_6ad0bb66e61af560d2f20f27eab6015a
#
_entry.id   6ad0bb66e61af560d2f20f27eab6015a
#
_cell.length_a   1.000
_cell.length_b   1.000
_cell.length_c   1.000
_cell.angle_alpha   90.00
_cell.angle_beta   90.00
_cell.angle_gamma   90.00
#
_symmetry.space_group_name_H-M   'P 1'
#
loop_
_entity.id
_entity.type
_entity.pdbx_description
1 polymer ?
#
loop_
_entity_poly.entity_id
_entity_poly.type
_entity_poly.pdbx_seq_one_letter_code
_entity_poly.pdbx_strand_id
1 'polypeptide(L)'
;MPPSVRRAIALISLMASPAVVAAQATERPLRSAPVSALRFEVQLAAEEAFLQSLRVTASFRVEGRDPVLLSMPAWTPGSYEIANFARQVSAFTARQGGRELRWDKLDPDTWRIIPSGRGEITLTYRVKADTLDNARAWTREDFGFFNGTTVFLMVEGHPDTPATVQVRTEPAWRVATGMTSAATPNSYSARDVHDLMDHPFFVGRFDLDSLRVAERWMRLATYPEGSVSGERRARLWSALSRSVAPVAAVFGEVPWRSYTVLQVADSGYGGMGALEHAESELAIVGTEYLDEPFVVAIHVHEIVHAWNVKRLRPADLTPYHYERMQSTPWLWMSEGITDYYADLALVRSGLIDEAGFLSATLGKIDHVANVPEIALEDASLQSWLGVTDGTADLYYDKGSLAGLALDILIRDASDGARGLDDVMRELWTSTWKAGRGFTGDDFWNAVTRAAGGKAFGPFEQRYVDGRAVYPWHEWLPLAGWRIVEDSTHEPRLGALLRADSLGVRVHAIDSLGAGARAGLRVDDVITAIGGRSTLDPSFGDAWRDFWGKRPGALMTLEVRRGGGTLRIDVTVEVTTLIDRHVAPVANPSPRARRVRAGILRGRGAAATAPAGGRS
;
A
#
# COMPACT_ATOMS: atom_id res chain seq x y z
N MET A 1 -27.48 73.70 -12.49
CA MET A 1 -28.89 73.75 -13.02
C MET A 1 -29.12 72.53 -13.86
N PRO A 2 -30.18 71.79 -13.65
CA PRO A 2 -30.48 70.55 -14.37
C PRO A 2 -31.31 70.78 -15.62
N PRO A 3 -31.44 69.73 -16.47
CA PRO A 3 -32.77 69.17 -16.61
C PRO A 3 -32.82 67.62 -16.75
N SER A 4 -33.69 67.14 -16.03
CA SER A 4 -34.96 66.41 -16.33
C SER A 4 -34.85 65.03 -16.98
N VAL A 5 -35.23 64.10 -16.15
CA VAL A 5 -35.53 62.69 -16.37
C VAL A 5 -36.79 62.54 -17.25
N ARG A 6 -36.72 61.65 -18.24
CA ARG A 6 -37.91 60.97 -18.79
C ARG A 6 -37.79 59.47 -18.63
N ARG A 7 -38.69 58.91 -17.84
CA ARG A 7 -38.89 57.47 -17.68
C ARG A 7 -39.56 56.92 -18.96
N ALA A 8 -38.91 55.89 -19.54
CA ALA A 8 -39.56 55.01 -20.50
C ALA A 8 -39.75 53.67 -19.80
N ILE A 9 -40.98 53.29 -19.60
CA ILE A 9 -41.41 51.96 -19.15
C ILE A 9 -41.36 51.03 -20.36
N ALA A 10 -40.42 50.10 -20.42
CA ALA A 10 -40.42 49.02 -21.40
C ALA A 10 -41.13 47.82 -20.80
N LEU A 11 -42.23 47.43 -21.39
CA LEU A 11 -42.89 46.12 -21.16
C LEU A 11 -41.93 45.00 -21.62
N ILE A 12 -41.45 44.21 -20.71
CA ILE A 12 -40.78 42.97 -21.03
C ILE A 12 -41.81 41.87 -21.12
N SER A 13 -42.13 41.47 -22.35
CA SER A 13 -42.87 40.24 -22.62
C SER A 13 -42.04 39.04 -22.19
N LEU A 14 -42.45 38.31 -21.15
CA LEU A 14 -41.92 37.02 -20.80
C LEU A 14 -42.32 36.01 -21.90
N MET A 15 -41.44 35.77 -22.85
CA MET A 15 -41.53 34.55 -23.65
C MET A 15 -40.98 33.41 -22.82
N ALA A 16 -41.87 32.52 -22.37
CA ALA A 16 -41.49 31.24 -21.79
C ALA A 16 -40.82 30.41 -22.89
N SER A 17 -39.49 30.33 -22.83
CA SER A 17 -38.78 29.33 -23.61
C SER A 17 -39.09 27.95 -23.06
N PRO A 18 -39.48 26.98 -23.90
CA PRO A 18 -39.59 25.61 -23.45
C PRO A 18 -38.20 25.15 -22.97
N ALA A 19 -38.11 24.75 -21.71
CA ALA A 19 -36.96 24.08 -21.20
C ALA A 19 -36.78 22.79 -22.03
N VAL A 20 -35.78 22.79 -22.91
CA VAL A 20 -35.28 21.55 -23.50
C VAL A 20 -34.65 20.79 -22.34
N VAL A 21 -35.42 19.87 -21.76
CA VAL A 21 -34.86 18.81 -20.95
C VAL A 21 -34.02 18.00 -21.93
N ALA A 22 -32.72 18.31 -21.98
CA ALA A 22 -31.76 17.41 -22.58
C ALA A 22 -31.84 16.13 -21.75
N ALA A 23 -32.60 15.15 -22.24
CA ALA A 23 -32.48 13.80 -21.79
C ALA A 23 -30.98 13.47 -21.97
N GLN A 24 -30.26 13.31 -20.87
CA GLN A 24 -28.96 12.63 -20.90
C GLN A 24 -29.29 11.26 -21.50
N ALA A 25 -28.94 11.11 -22.78
CA ALA A 25 -28.97 9.81 -23.41
C ALA A 25 -28.03 8.96 -22.56
N THR A 26 -28.58 8.01 -21.82
CA THR A 26 -27.78 6.97 -21.18
C THR A 26 -27.06 6.29 -22.33
N GLU A 27 -25.77 6.61 -22.50
CA GLU A 27 -24.92 5.94 -23.48
C GLU A 27 -25.08 4.45 -23.24
N ARG A 28 -25.59 3.74 -24.22
CA ARG A 28 -25.64 2.28 -24.13
C ARG A 28 -24.21 1.81 -24.01
N PRO A 29 -23.88 0.97 -23.01
CA PRO A 29 -22.53 0.48 -22.86
C PRO A 29 -22.08 -0.15 -24.19
N LEU A 30 -20.85 0.14 -24.60
CA LEU A 30 -20.24 -0.44 -25.80
C LEU A 30 -20.31 -1.98 -25.68
N ARG A 31 -20.75 -2.64 -26.72
CA ARG A 31 -20.84 -4.09 -26.74
C ARG A 31 -20.27 -4.64 -28.03
N SER A 32 -19.29 -5.50 -27.90
CA SER A 32 -18.68 -6.25 -28.99
C SER A 32 -19.61 -7.33 -29.55
N ALA A 33 -19.41 -7.73 -30.79
CA ALA A 33 -19.83 -9.07 -31.21
C ALA A 33 -19.14 -10.11 -30.31
N PRO A 34 -19.83 -11.20 -29.94
CA PRO A 34 -19.24 -12.24 -29.11
C PRO A 34 -18.08 -12.93 -29.84
N VAL A 35 -17.03 -13.24 -29.08
CA VAL A 35 -15.87 -14.01 -29.57
C VAL A 35 -15.76 -15.34 -28.82
N SER A 36 -15.06 -16.29 -29.41
CA SER A 36 -14.76 -17.57 -28.78
C SER A 36 -13.30 -17.96 -28.98
N ALA A 37 -12.81 -18.90 -28.15
CA ALA A 37 -11.43 -19.40 -28.20
C ALA A 37 -10.37 -18.28 -28.16
N LEU A 38 -10.56 -17.30 -27.26
CA LEU A 38 -9.64 -16.19 -27.05
C LEU A 38 -8.30 -16.72 -26.51
N ARG A 39 -7.22 -16.38 -27.21
CA ARG A 39 -5.86 -16.79 -26.88
C ARG A 39 -4.91 -15.62 -27.03
N PHE A 40 -3.99 -15.50 -26.10
CA PHE A 40 -2.88 -14.56 -26.14
C PHE A 40 -1.56 -15.34 -26.18
N GLU A 41 -0.67 -14.95 -27.06
CA GLU A 41 0.73 -15.33 -27.03
C GLU A 41 1.55 -14.08 -26.76
N VAL A 42 2.30 -14.07 -25.65
CA VAL A 42 3.19 -12.97 -25.24
C VAL A 42 4.61 -13.45 -25.48
N GLN A 43 5.32 -12.78 -26.35
CA GLN A 43 6.74 -13.02 -26.59
C GLN A 43 7.56 -12.01 -25.80
N LEU A 44 8.43 -12.52 -24.95
CA LEU A 44 9.47 -11.79 -24.24
C LEU A 44 10.74 -12.64 -24.24
N ALA A 45 11.67 -12.30 -25.10
CA ALA A 45 12.99 -12.90 -25.25
C ALA A 45 14.04 -11.79 -25.27
N ALA A 46 15.30 -12.10 -25.49
CA ALA A 46 16.39 -11.12 -25.47
C ALA A 46 16.16 -9.94 -26.45
N GLU A 47 15.57 -10.19 -27.64
CA GLU A 47 15.23 -9.13 -28.58
C GLU A 47 14.20 -8.16 -28.01
N GLU A 48 13.09 -8.67 -27.49
CA GLU A 48 12.03 -7.86 -26.89
C GLU A 48 12.54 -7.09 -25.67
N ALA A 49 13.34 -7.72 -24.85
CA ALA A 49 13.96 -7.11 -23.67
C ALA A 49 14.90 -5.95 -24.05
N PHE A 50 15.74 -6.13 -25.07
CA PHE A 50 16.59 -5.08 -25.61
C PHE A 50 15.80 -3.90 -26.18
N LEU A 51 14.67 -4.20 -26.86
CA LEU A 51 13.77 -3.19 -27.43
C LEU A 51 12.83 -2.56 -26.38
N GLN A 52 12.93 -2.96 -25.13
CA GLN A 52 12.03 -2.54 -24.03
C GLN A 52 10.55 -2.64 -24.45
N SER A 53 10.18 -3.77 -25.01
CA SER A 53 8.82 -4.01 -25.49
C SER A 53 8.45 -5.48 -25.44
N LEU A 54 7.16 -5.76 -25.36
CA LEU A 54 6.58 -7.09 -25.50
C LEU A 54 5.93 -7.21 -26.87
N ARG A 55 6.00 -8.36 -27.48
CA ARG A 55 5.22 -8.68 -28.69
C ARG A 55 4.03 -9.54 -28.29
N VAL A 56 2.84 -9.13 -28.67
CA VAL A 56 1.60 -9.83 -28.32
C VAL A 56 0.88 -10.24 -29.60
N THR A 57 0.45 -11.50 -29.63
CA THR A 57 -0.47 -12.03 -30.64
C THR A 57 -1.76 -12.46 -29.91
N ALA A 58 -2.89 -11.86 -30.25
CA ALA A 58 -4.20 -12.30 -29.80
C ALA A 58 -4.93 -12.98 -30.94
N SER A 59 -5.56 -14.13 -30.67
CA SER A 59 -6.39 -14.83 -31.65
C SER A 59 -7.71 -15.26 -31.06
N PHE A 60 -8.78 -15.14 -31.82
CA PHE A 60 -10.14 -15.50 -31.43
C PHE A 60 -11.00 -15.80 -32.66
N ARG A 61 -12.16 -16.44 -32.46
CA ARG A 61 -13.12 -16.76 -33.49
C ARG A 61 -14.35 -15.87 -33.41
N VAL A 62 -14.84 -15.48 -34.57
CA VAL A 62 -16.10 -14.74 -34.77
C VAL A 62 -17.04 -15.54 -35.66
N GLU A 63 -18.36 -15.33 -35.47
CA GLU A 63 -19.41 -16.06 -36.19
C GLU A 63 -19.99 -15.26 -37.37
N GLY A 64 -19.63 -13.99 -37.54
CA GLY A 64 -20.23 -13.10 -38.52
C GLY A 64 -19.34 -11.94 -38.94
N ARG A 65 -19.98 -10.85 -39.36
CA ARG A 65 -19.35 -9.59 -39.79
C ARG A 65 -19.57 -8.44 -38.80
N ASP A 66 -20.29 -8.69 -37.71
CA ASP A 66 -20.54 -7.67 -36.71
C ASP A 66 -19.21 -7.21 -36.08
N PRO A 67 -19.07 -5.90 -35.79
CA PRO A 67 -17.83 -5.37 -35.26
C PRO A 67 -17.43 -6.02 -33.94
N VAL A 68 -16.14 -6.33 -33.81
CA VAL A 68 -15.54 -6.74 -32.54
C VAL A 68 -14.91 -5.50 -31.89
N LEU A 69 -15.27 -5.27 -30.63
CA LEU A 69 -14.76 -4.17 -29.82
C LEU A 69 -13.86 -4.75 -28.73
N LEU A 70 -12.59 -4.34 -28.76
CA LEU A 70 -11.58 -4.76 -27.79
C LEU A 70 -10.99 -3.53 -27.11
N SER A 71 -10.94 -3.51 -25.80
CA SER A 71 -10.32 -2.43 -25.05
C SER A 71 -9.17 -2.91 -24.19
N MET A 72 -8.25 -2.01 -23.90
CA MET A 72 -7.19 -2.21 -22.92
C MET A 72 -7.56 -1.48 -21.63
N PRO A 73 -7.33 -2.08 -20.45
CA PRO A 73 -7.54 -1.39 -19.19
C PRO A 73 -6.90 0.00 -19.15
N ALA A 74 -7.58 0.95 -18.52
CA ALA A 74 -7.05 2.28 -18.27
C ALA A 74 -6.24 2.34 -16.96
N TRP A 75 -6.42 1.39 -16.05
CA TRP A 75 -5.77 1.32 -14.75
C TRP A 75 -5.59 -0.12 -14.26
N THR A 76 -4.77 -0.30 -13.24
CA THR A 76 -4.57 -1.58 -12.53
C THR A 76 -5.20 -1.49 -11.14
N PRO A 77 -6.11 -2.42 -10.75
CA PRO A 77 -6.66 -2.46 -9.39
C PRO A 77 -5.56 -2.52 -8.32
N GLY A 78 -5.66 -1.62 -7.33
CA GLY A 78 -4.64 -1.36 -6.32
C GLY A 78 -3.84 -0.08 -6.56
N SER A 79 -3.64 0.30 -7.83
CA SER A 79 -2.85 1.51 -8.17
C SER A 79 -3.65 2.83 -8.09
N TYR A 80 -4.97 2.80 -8.23
CA TYR A 80 -5.87 3.96 -8.19
C TYR A 80 -5.41 5.16 -9.04
N GLU A 81 -4.79 4.89 -10.19
CA GLU A 81 -4.28 5.88 -11.15
C GLU A 81 -4.76 5.54 -12.57
N ILE A 82 -5.25 6.54 -13.32
CA ILE A 82 -5.55 6.37 -14.75
C ILE A 82 -4.25 6.46 -15.55
N ALA A 83 -3.70 5.30 -15.87
CA ALA A 83 -2.45 5.15 -16.62
C ALA A 83 -2.65 5.13 -18.14
N ASN A 84 -3.86 4.79 -18.63
CA ASN A 84 -4.20 4.66 -20.06
C ASN A 84 -3.19 3.78 -20.82
N PHE A 85 -3.11 2.51 -20.46
CA PHE A 85 -2.09 1.58 -20.98
C PHE A 85 -2.11 1.42 -22.51
N ALA A 86 -3.24 1.66 -23.16
CA ALA A 86 -3.35 1.68 -24.62
C ALA A 86 -2.38 2.67 -25.32
N ARG A 87 -1.88 3.68 -24.59
CA ARG A 87 -0.82 4.59 -25.08
C ARG A 87 0.52 3.89 -25.33
N GLN A 88 0.73 2.76 -24.67
CA GLN A 88 1.95 1.96 -24.80
C GLN A 88 1.89 0.97 -25.98
N VAL A 89 0.72 0.87 -26.64
CA VAL A 89 0.49 -0.04 -27.77
C VAL A 89 0.98 0.58 -29.08
N SER A 90 1.72 -0.19 -29.84
CA SER A 90 2.23 0.17 -31.17
C SER A 90 2.14 -1.00 -32.14
N ALA A 91 2.35 -0.74 -33.43
CA ALA A 91 2.37 -1.74 -34.51
C ALA A 91 1.12 -2.66 -34.51
N PHE A 92 -0.06 -2.10 -34.17
CA PHE A 92 -1.30 -2.88 -34.15
C PHE A 92 -1.74 -3.28 -35.56
N THR A 93 -2.00 -4.57 -35.77
CA THR A 93 -2.55 -5.13 -37.01
C THR A 93 -3.68 -6.11 -36.70
N ALA A 94 -4.62 -6.23 -37.63
CA ALA A 94 -5.70 -7.21 -37.54
C ALA A 94 -5.80 -7.96 -38.85
N ARG A 95 -5.86 -9.31 -38.81
CA ARG A 95 -5.90 -10.18 -40.01
C ARG A 95 -6.94 -11.28 -39.84
N GLN A 96 -7.54 -11.66 -40.99
CA GLN A 96 -8.42 -12.83 -41.10
C GLN A 96 -8.13 -13.59 -42.36
N GLY A 97 -7.83 -14.88 -42.26
CA GLY A 97 -7.46 -15.70 -43.42
C GLY A 97 -6.25 -15.15 -44.21
N GLY A 98 -5.27 -14.56 -43.52
CA GLY A 98 -4.07 -13.96 -44.11
C GLY A 98 -4.26 -12.54 -44.70
N ARG A 99 -5.50 -12.03 -44.79
CA ARG A 99 -5.82 -10.68 -45.29
C ARG A 99 -5.95 -9.68 -44.13
N GLU A 100 -5.49 -8.45 -44.36
CA GLU A 100 -5.68 -7.37 -43.41
C GLU A 100 -7.16 -7.00 -43.27
N LEU A 101 -7.58 -6.78 -42.07
CA LEU A 101 -8.90 -6.28 -41.73
C LEU A 101 -8.87 -4.76 -41.51
N ARG A 102 -9.98 -4.12 -41.82
CA ARG A 102 -10.20 -2.73 -41.43
C ARG A 102 -10.41 -2.66 -39.89
N TRP A 103 -9.72 -1.72 -39.29
CA TRP A 103 -9.92 -1.37 -37.87
C TRP A 103 -9.75 0.13 -37.67
N ASP A 104 -10.32 0.66 -36.59
CA ASP A 104 -10.17 2.02 -36.13
C ASP A 104 -10.26 2.06 -34.59
N LYS A 105 -9.99 3.23 -33.98
CA LYS A 105 -10.23 3.48 -32.57
C LYS A 105 -11.55 4.23 -32.37
N LEU A 106 -12.36 3.79 -31.39
CA LEU A 106 -13.57 4.50 -30.96
C LEU A 106 -13.27 5.57 -29.90
N ASP A 107 -12.30 5.27 -29.05
CA ASP A 107 -11.79 6.13 -27.98
C ASP A 107 -10.29 5.81 -27.74
N PRO A 108 -9.59 6.43 -26.77
CA PRO A 108 -8.17 6.16 -26.52
C PRO A 108 -7.84 4.70 -26.25
N ASP A 109 -8.76 3.91 -25.69
CA ASP A 109 -8.50 2.57 -25.17
C ASP A 109 -9.18 1.45 -25.98
N THR A 110 -10.15 1.76 -26.87
CA THR A 110 -10.99 0.79 -27.57
C THR A 110 -10.72 0.71 -29.07
N TRP A 111 -10.37 -0.49 -29.56
CA TRP A 111 -10.24 -0.84 -30.99
C TRP A 111 -11.52 -1.48 -31.51
N ARG A 112 -12.03 -0.97 -32.62
CA ARG A 112 -13.11 -1.60 -33.39
C ARG A 112 -12.51 -2.31 -34.61
N ILE A 113 -12.76 -3.61 -34.72
CA ILE A 113 -12.29 -4.47 -35.80
C ILE A 113 -13.51 -4.92 -36.61
N ILE A 114 -13.41 -4.83 -37.96
CA ILE A 114 -14.48 -5.20 -38.87
C ILE A 114 -14.17 -6.57 -39.51
N PRO A 115 -14.79 -7.67 -39.05
CA PRO A 115 -14.57 -8.99 -39.62
C PRO A 115 -15.04 -9.08 -41.06
N SER A 116 -14.34 -9.86 -41.89
CA SER A 116 -14.76 -10.14 -43.26
C SER A 116 -15.85 -11.22 -43.35
N GLY A 117 -16.07 -11.97 -42.29
CA GLY A 117 -17.03 -13.05 -42.14
C GLY A 117 -16.69 -13.96 -40.97
N ARG A 118 -17.35 -15.12 -40.88
CA ARG A 118 -17.03 -16.15 -39.87
C ARG A 118 -15.57 -16.64 -40.05
N GLY A 119 -14.87 -16.81 -38.93
CA GLY A 119 -13.53 -17.40 -38.90
C GLY A 119 -12.66 -16.89 -37.78
N GLU A 120 -11.40 -17.27 -37.82
CA GLU A 120 -10.39 -16.83 -36.85
C GLU A 120 -9.80 -15.47 -37.26
N ILE A 121 -9.70 -14.58 -36.32
CA ILE A 121 -9.01 -13.29 -36.42
C ILE A 121 -7.73 -13.36 -35.59
N THR A 122 -6.65 -12.83 -36.14
CA THR A 122 -5.37 -12.67 -35.45
C THR A 122 -5.01 -11.20 -35.38
N LEU A 123 -4.72 -10.74 -34.19
CA LEU A 123 -4.18 -9.40 -33.90
C LEU A 123 -2.72 -9.54 -33.55
N THR A 124 -1.90 -8.58 -33.96
CA THR A 124 -0.54 -8.44 -33.44
C THR A 124 -0.31 -7.01 -33.02
N TYR A 125 0.40 -6.81 -31.89
CA TYR A 125 0.79 -5.49 -31.40
C TYR A 125 2.04 -5.60 -30.53
N ARG A 126 2.67 -4.45 -30.27
CA ARG A 126 3.74 -4.33 -29.28
C ARG A 126 3.28 -3.48 -28.13
N VAL A 127 3.71 -3.84 -26.92
CA VAL A 127 3.50 -3.05 -25.70
C VAL A 127 4.87 -2.57 -25.22
N LYS A 128 5.01 -1.29 -24.98
CA LYS A 128 6.22 -0.69 -24.39
C LYS A 128 6.39 -1.15 -22.95
N ALA A 129 7.62 -1.54 -22.55
CA ALA A 129 7.94 -2.12 -21.25
C ALA A 129 9.23 -1.49 -20.69
N ASP A 130 9.21 -0.17 -20.51
CA ASP A 130 10.37 0.64 -20.11
C ASP A 130 10.22 1.28 -18.73
N THR A 131 9.11 1.06 -18.03
CA THR A 131 8.80 1.75 -16.78
C THR A 131 8.87 0.77 -15.60
N LEU A 132 9.83 1.00 -14.69
CA LEU A 132 9.96 0.23 -13.44
C LEU A 132 8.91 0.69 -12.43
N ASP A 133 7.76 0.06 -12.48
CA ASP A 133 6.59 0.36 -11.66
C ASP A 133 5.76 -0.91 -11.49
N ASN A 134 5.30 -1.22 -10.27
CA ASN A 134 4.60 -2.47 -9.95
C ASN A 134 3.23 -2.63 -10.64
N ALA A 135 2.62 -1.55 -11.15
CA ALA A 135 1.37 -1.58 -11.93
C ALA A 135 1.59 -1.61 -13.46
N ARG A 136 2.87 -1.62 -13.93
CA ARG A 136 3.21 -1.43 -15.34
C ARG A 136 3.93 -2.65 -15.93
N ALA A 137 4.71 -2.44 -16.98
CA ALA A 137 5.59 -3.43 -17.60
C ALA A 137 7.01 -2.88 -17.74
N TRP A 138 7.99 -3.74 -17.48
CA TRP A 138 9.40 -3.36 -17.49
C TRP A 138 10.29 -4.52 -17.93
N THR A 139 11.42 -4.20 -18.59
CA THR A 139 12.39 -5.18 -19.07
C THR A 139 13.82 -4.76 -18.83
N ARG A 140 14.69 -5.76 -18.71
CA ARG A 140 16.15 -5.72 -18.74
C ARG A 140 16.66 -6.79 -19.71
N GLU A 141 17.97 -6.81 -19.98
CA GLU A 141 18.59 -7.71 -20.97
C GLU A 141 18.23 -9.19 -20.82
N ASP A 142 18.07 -9.66 -19.58
CA ASP A 142 17.84 -11.06 -19.26
C ASP A 142 16.55 -11.31 -18.47
N PHE A 143 15.69 -10.28 -18.38
CA PHE A 143 14.49 -10.32 -17.55
C PHE A 143 13.44 -9.31 -17.99
N GLY A 144 12.18 -9.57 -17.63
CA GLY A 144 11.13 -8.58 -17.64
C GLY A 144 9.92 -9.06 -16.84
N PHE A 145 9.07 -8.09 -16.50
CA PHE A 145 7.76 -8.36 -15.93
C PHE A 145 6.68 -7.53 -16.62
N PHE A 146 5.46 -8.00 -16.55
CA PHE A 146 4.28 -7.28 -17.00
C PHE A 146 3.06 -7.67 -16.19
N ASN A 147 2.12 -6.74 -16.04
CA ASN A 147 0.80 -6.99 -15.47
C ASN A 147 -0.21 -7.32 -16.57
N GLY A 148 -1.20 -8.16 -16.29
CA GLY A 148 -2.25 -8.50 -17.24
C GLY A 148 -2.98 -7.29 -17.79
N THR A 149 -3.24 -6.28 -16.97
CA THR A 149 -3.87 -5.01 -17.33
C THR A 149 -3.09 -4.21 -18.37
N THR A 150 -1.77 -4.36 -18.43
CA THR A 150 -0.90 -3.61 -19.35
C THR A 150 -0.75 -4.29 -20.71
N VAL A 151 -1.16 -5.56 -20.84
CA VAL A 151 -0.84 -6.39 -22.00
C VAL A 151 -2.07 -6.94 -22.70
N PHE A 152 -3.11 -7.36 -21.93
CA PHE A 152 -4.24 -8.06 -22.51
C PHE A 152 -5.40 -7.14 -22.87
N LEU A 153 -6.11 -7.51 -23.94
CA LEU A 153 -7.31 -6.82 -24.39
C LEU A 153 -8.57 -7.52 -23.85
N MET A 154 -9.54 -6.72 -23.43
CA MET A 154 -10.87 -7.16 -23.01
C MET A 154 -11.84 -7.16 -24.21
N VAL A 155 -12.82 -8.05 -24.17
CA VAL A 155 -13.94 -8.05 -25.13
C VAL A 155 -15.08 -7.23 -24.52
N GLU A 156 -15.39 -6.09 -25.10
CA GLU A 156 -16.35 -5.14 -24.57
C GLU A 156 -17.74 -5.77 -24.37
N GLY A 157 -18.27 -5.63 -23.14
CA GLY A 157 -19.59 -6.18 -22.76
C GLY A 157 -19.63 -7.70 -22.62
N HIS A 158 -18.47 -8.40 -22.60
CA HIS A 158 -18.36 -9.85 -22.41
C HIS A 158 -17.31 -10.21 -21.33
N PRO A 159 -17.52 -9.81 -20.07
CA PRO A 159 -16.54 -10.04 -18.99
C PRO A 159 -16.26 -11.53 -18.72
N ASP A 160 -17.24 -12.40 -18.97
CA ASP A 160 -17.12 -13.86 -18.75
C ASP A 160 -16.35 -14.60 -19.86
N THR A 161 -15.71 -13.88 -20.79
CA THR A 161 -14.96 -14.51 -21.89
C THR A 161 -13.70 -15.19 -21.32
N PRO A 162 -13.58 -16.53 -21.38
CA PRO A 162 -12.37 -17.21 -20.94
C PRO A 162 -11.24 -17.01 -21.94
N ALA A 163 -10.01 -17.00 -21.42
CA ALA A 163 -8.83 -16.86 -22.26
C ALA A 163 -7.73 -17.87 -21.90
N THR A 164 -6.83 -18.11 -22.85
CA THR A 164 -5.56 -18.80 -22.58
C THR A 164 -4.39 -17.89 -22.90
N VAL A 165 -3.32 -18.01 -22.14
CA VAL A 165 -2.09 -17.23 -22.28
C VAL A 165 -0.93 -18.19 -22.50
N GLN A 166 -0.14 -17.97 -23.54
CA GLN A 166 1.13 -18.66 -23.80
C GLN A 166 2.25 -17.65 -23.74
N VAL A 167 3.25 -17.88 -22.88
CA VAL A 167 4.47 -17.06 -22.86
C VAL A 167 5.55 -17.75 -23.71
N ARG A 168 6.08 -17.02 -24.71
CA ARG A 168 7.23 -17.41 -25.52
C ARG A 168 8.46 -16.68 -25.05
N THR A 169 9.50 -17.43 -24.74
CA THR A 169 10.73 -16.88 -24.18
C THR A 169 11.95 -17.73 -24.56
N GLU A 170 13.14 -17.30 -24.17
CA GLU A 170 14.38 -18.04 -24.38
C GLU A 170 14.33 -19.40 -23.65
N PRO A 171 14.98 -20.45 -24.20
CA PRO A 171 14.97 -21.78 -23.57
C PRO A 171 15.54 -21.81 -22.14
N ALA A 172 16.47 -20.89 -21.81
CA ALA A 172 17.09 -20.78 -20.50
C ALA A 172 16.32 -19.89 -19.51
N TRP A 173 15.26 -19.22 -19.97
CA TRP A 173 14.45 -18.32 -19.13
C TRP A 173 13.30 -19.05 -18.48
N ARG A 174 12.93 -18.58 -17.30
CA ARG A 174 11.81 -19.10 -16.52
C ARG A 174 10.60 -18.17 -16.63
N VAL A 175 9.43 -18.70 -16.29
CA VAL A 175 8.20 -17.93 -16.13
C VAL A 175 7.64 -18.20 -14.74
N ALA A 176 7.31 -17.13 -14.00
CA ALA A 176 6.60 -17.21 -12.73
C ALA A 176 5.40 -16.26 -12.74
N THR A 177 4.26 -16.73 -12.24
CA THR A 177 3.00 -15.98 -12.13
C THR A 177 2.08 -16.67 -11.13
N GLY A 178 1.06 -15.95 -10.63
CA GLY A 178 -0.05 -16.53 -9.87
C GLY A 178 -1.09 -17.26 -10.74
N MET A 179 -1.09 -17.01 -12.06
CA MET A 179 -2.11 -17.55 -12.97
C MET A 179 -2.12 -19.09 -13.03
N THR A 180 -3.29 -19.67 -13.19
CA THR A 180 -3.46 -21.14 -13.26
C THR A 180 -2.75 -21.72 -14.48
N SER A 181 -1.80 -22.63 -14.24
CA SER A 181 -1.07 -23.32 -15.32
C SER A 181 -1.99 -24.23 -16.12
N ALA A 182 -1.80 -24.24 -17.44
CA ALA A 182 -2.41 -25.19 -18.37
C ALA A 182 -1.49 -26.39 -18.66
N ALA A 183 -1.91 -27.28 -19.56
CA ALA A 183 -1.18 -28.53 -19.83
C ALA A 183 0.16 -28.35 -20.54
N THR A 184 0.33 -27.27 -21.32
CA THR A 184 1.56 -26.99 -22.07
C THR A 184 2.50 -26.12 -21.23
N PRO A 185 3.83 -26.31 -21.28
CA PRO A 185 4.78 -25.44 -20.60
C PRO A 185 4.55 -23.96 -20.92
N ASN A 186 4.66 -23.09 -19.90
CA ASN A 186 4.43 -21.65 -20.00
C ASN A 186 3.06 -21.26 -20.58
N SER A 187 2.07 -22.16 -20.45
CA SER A 187 0.67 -21.90 -20.80
C SER A 187 -0.17 -21.77 -19.54
N TYR A 188 -1.14 -20.86 -19.61
CA TYR A 188 -2.01 -20.51 -18.48
C TYR A 188 -3.45 -20.33 -18.96
N SER A 189 -4.40 -20.39 -18.04
CA SER A 189 -5.82 -20.22 -18.34
C SER A 189 -6.45 -19.20 -17.39
N ALA A 190 -7.26 -18.31 -17.97
CA ALA A 190 -8.14 -17.39 -17.26
C ALA A 190 -9.60 -17.78 -17.48
N ARG A 191 -10.40 -17.71 -16.41
CA ARG A 191 -11.83 -18.05 -16.42
C ARG A 191 -12.69 -16.94 -17.04
N ASP A 192 -12.26 -15.71 -16.83
CA ASP A 192 -12.95 -14.48 -17.17
C ASP A 192 -11.95 -13.31 -17.30
N VAL A 193 -12.44 -12.11 -17.61
CA VAL A 193 -11.59 -10.93 -17.75
C VAL A 193 -10.89 -10.55 -16.44
N HIS A 194 -11.55 -10.71 -15.29
CA HIS A 194 -10.97 -10.33 -14.01
C HIS A 194 -9.80 -11.24 -13.64
N ASP A 195 -9.95 -12.54 -13.90
CA ASP A 195 -8.89 -13.53 -13.75
C ASP A 195 -7.74 -13.28 -14.75
N LEU A 196 -8.04 -12.84 -15.99
CA LEU A 196 -7.02 -12.51 -16.98
C LEU A 196 -6.18 -11.29 -16.58
N MET A 197 -6.79 -10.27 -16.02
CA MET A 197 -6.14 -8.99 -15.68
C MET A 197 -5.38 -9.04 -14.36
N ASP A 198 -5.74 -9.93 -13.43
CA ASP A 198 -5.24 -9.96 -12.05
C ASP A 198 -3.94 -10.78 -11.89
N HIS A 199 -3.10 -10.85 -12.91
CA HIS A 199 -1.86 -11.62 -12.82
C HIS A 199 -0.65 -10.89 -13.40
N PRO A 200 0.37 -10.62 -12.58
CA PRO A 200 1.71 -10.27 -13.04
C PRO A 200 2.48 -11.51 -13.51
N PHE A 201 3.41 -11.29 -14.41
CA PHE A 201 4.31 -12.31 -14.93
C PHE A 201 5.76 -11.87 -14.80
N PHE A 202 6.61 -12.73 -14.25
CA PHE A 202 8.07 -12.67 -14.38
C PHE A 202 8.51 -13.58 -15.52
N VAL A 203 9.37 -13.09 -16.38
CA VAL A 203 9.92 -13.83 -17.51
C VAL A 203 11.40 -13.51 -17.63
N GLY A 204 12.29 -14.50 -17.47
CA GLY A 204 13.72 -14.24 -17.56
C GLY A 204 14.56 -15.13 -16.64
N ARG A 205 15.70 -14.59 -16.22
CA ARG A 205 16.62 -15.20 -15.24
C ARG A 205 16.35 -14.62 -13.88
N PHE A 206 15.91 -15.44 -12.96
CA PHE A 206 15.61 -15.06 -11.57
C PHE A 206 15.65 -16.29 -10.66
N ASP A 207 15.86 -16.08 -9.38
CA ASP A 207 15.74 -17.14 -8.40
C ASP A 207 14.27 -17.51 -8.17
N LEU A 208 13.98 -18.80 -8.13
CA LEU A 208 12.63 -19.33 -7.88
C LEU A 208 12.70 -20.56 -7.02
N ASP A 209 12.05 -20.52 -5.86
CA ASP A 209 11.80 -21.66 -5.00
C ASP A 209 10.35 -21.66 -4.49
N SER A 210 9.99 -22.71 -3.81
CA SER A 210 8.63 -22.89 -3.30
C SER A 210 8.64 -23.64 -1.97
N LEU A 211 7.66 -23.34 -1.14
CA LEU A 211 7.45 -23.95 0.16
C LEU A 211 5.96 -24.28 0.36
N ARG A 212 5.65 -25.35 1.08
CA ARG A 212 4.27 -25.60 1.53
C ARG A 212 4.00 -24.85 2.83
N VAL A 213 2.99 -23.99 2.79
CA VAL A 213 2.53 -23.19 3.92
C VAL A 213 1.02 -23.41 4.09
N ALA A 214 0.60 -23.84 5.28
CA ALA A 214 -0.81 -24.13 5.57
C ALA A 214 -1.48 -25.01 4.47
N GLU A 215 -0.79 -26.09 4.08
CA GLU A 215 -1.21 -27.05 3.03
C GLU A 215 -1.33 -26.44 1.61
N ARG A 216 -0.87 -25.23 1.39
CA ARG A 216 -0.86 -24.55 0.10
C ARG A 216 0.57 -24.31 -0.38
N TRP A 217 0.75 -24.14 -1.68
CA TRP A 217 2.04 -23.75 -2.21
C TRP A 217 2.22 -22.24 -2.12
N MET A 218 3.38 -21.83 -1.63
CA MET A 218 3.91 -20.46 -1.82
C MET A 218 5.19 -20.54 -2.66
N ARG A 219 5.36 -19.59 -3.55
CA ARG A 219 6.54 -19.44 -4.40
C ARG A 219 7.16 -18.08 -4.13
N LEU A 220 8.48 -18.01 -4.22
CA LEU A 220 9.24 -16.77 -4.12
C LEU A 220 10.15 -16.66 -5.34
N ALA A 221 9.83 -15.71 -6.20
CA ALA A 221 10.63 -15.33 -7.37
C ALA A 221 11.34 -14.00 -7.08
N THR A 222 12.67 -13.94 -7.20
CA THR A 222 13.45 -12.73 -6.90
C THR A 222 14.43 -12.42 -8.03
N TYR A 223 14.38 -11.20 -8.54
CA TYR A 223 15.29 -10.67 -9.54
C TYR A 223 16.07 -9.46 -9.00
N PRO A 224 17.37 -9.27 -9.33
CA PRO A 224 18.27 -10.19 -10.04
C PRO A 224 18.57 -11.50 -9.29
N GLU A 225 19.05 -12.52 -10.02
CA GLU A 225 19.55 -13.74 -9.38
C GLU A 225 20.59 -13.41 -8.30
N GLY A 226 20.45 -14.02 -7.12
CA GLY A 226 21.34 -13.82 -5.97
C GLY A 226 21.07 -12.58 -5.13
N SER A 227 20.19 -11.66 -5.55
CA SER A 227 19.89 -10.40 -4.80
C SER A 227 19.29 -10.68 -3.42
N VAL A 228 18.48 -11.73 -3.33
CA VAL A 228 17.91 -12.23 -2.07
C VAL A 228 18.36 -13.66 -1.86
N SER A 229 19.47 -13.85 -1.17
CA SER A 229 20.12 -15.14 -0.97
C SER A 229 20.51 -15.37 0.51
N GLY A 230 20.93 -16.58 0.85
CA GLY A 230 21.44 -16.94 2.17
C GLY A 230 20.46 -16.62 3.30
N GLU A 231 20.94 -15.97 4.36
CA GLU A 231 20.15 -15.61 5.53
C GLU A 231 19.02 -14.63 5.21
N ARG A 232 19.22 -13.69 4.27
CA ARG A 232 18.19 -12.76 3.84
C ARG A 232 16.98 -13.52 3.27
N ARG A 233 17.23 -14.49 2.39
CA ARG A 233 16.17 -15.33 1.83
C ARG A 233 15.48 -16.19 2.89
N ALA A 234 16.25 -16.73 3.83
CA ALA A 234 15.70 -17.50 4.94
C ALA A 234 14.80 -16.64 5.87
N ARG A 235 15.23 -15.40 6.17
CA ARG A 235 14.40 -14.45 6.93
C ARG A 235 13.11 -14.10 6.20
N LEU A 236 13.19 -13.79 4.90
CA LEU A 236 11.99 -13.49 4.09
C LEU A 236 11.03 -14.68 4.07
N TRP A 237 11.52 -15.90 3.79
CA TRP A 237 10.69 -17.10 3.84
C TRP A 237 10.06 -17.35 5.22
N SER A 238 10.81 -17.13 6.30
CA SER A 238 10.26 -17.24 7.66
C SER A 238 9.11 -16.26 7.88
N ALA A 239 9.25 -15.02 7.43
CA ALA A 239 8.21 -14.00 7.55
C ALA A 239 6.96 -14.35 6.73
N LEU A 240 7.13 -14.61 5.44
CA LEU A 240 6.03 -14.98 4.53
C LEU A 240 5.26 -16.21 5.03
N SER A 241 5.98 -17.28 5.42
CA SER A 241 5.34 -18.52 5.83
C SER A 241 4.60 -18.42 7.18
N ARG A 242 5.15 -17.67 8.14
CA ARG A 242 4.57 -17.53 9.48
C ARG A 242 3.38 -16.57 9.51
N SER A 243 3.31 -15.59 8.62
CA SER A 243 2.22 -14.60 8.58
C SER A 243 0.90 -15.18 8.06
N VAL A 244 0.92 -16.24 7.26
CA VAL A 244 -0.30 -16.81 6.66
C VAL A 244 -1.27 -17.38 7.71
N ALA A 245 -0.77 -18.12 8.70
CA ALA A 245 -1.64 -18.80 9.67
C ALA A 245 -2.47 -17.85 10.55
N PRO A 246 -1.94 -16.74 11.08
CA PRO A 246 -2.73 -15.75 11.81
C PRO A 246 -3.84 -15.13 10.98
N VAL A 247 -3.59 -14.79 9.71
CA VAL A 247 -4.60 -14.23 8.80
C VAL A 247 -5.65 -15.28 8.45
N ALA A 248 -5.23 -16.48 8.08
CA ALA A 248 -6.14 -17.59 7.81
C ALA A 248 -7.05 -17.89 9.01
N ALA A 249 -6.55 -17.72 10.24
CA ALA A 249 -7.36 -17.88 11.45
C ALA A 249 -8.49 -16.85 11.57
N VAL A 250 -8.33 -15.63 11.03
CA VAL A 250 -9.40 -14.64 10.97
C VAL A 250 -10.52 -15.09 10.03
N PHE A 251 -10.19 -15.46 8.80
CA PHE A 251 -11.16 -15.76 7.75
C PHE A 251 -11.64 -17.23 7.76
N GLY A 252 -10.87 -18.13 8.37
CA GLY A 252 -11.20 -19.57 8.51
C GLY A 252 -10.63 -20.46 7.42
N GLU A 253 -9.92 -19.90 6.44
CA GLU A 253 -9.30 -20.64 5.33
C GLU A 253 -8.17 -19.86 4.67
N VAL A 254 -7.30 -20.56 3.95
CA VAL A 254 -6.37 -19.98 2.98
C VAL A 254 -7.06 -19.97 1.61
N PRO A 255 -7.24 -18.80 0.95
CA PRO A 255 -8.14 -18.70 -0.19
C PRO A 255 -7.52 -19.12 -1.53
N TRP A 256 -6.21 -19.26 -1.61
CA TRP A 256 -5.49 -19.64 -2.83
C TRP A 256 -5.11 -21.11 -2.88
N ARG A 257 -4.81 -21.60 -4.07
CA ARG A 257 -4.16 -22.91 -4.29
C ARG A 257 -2.64 -22.80 -4.24
N SER A 258 -2.12 -21.74 -4.82
CA SER A 258 -0.71 -21.35 -4.83
C SER A 258 -0.63 -19.82 -4.80
N TYR A 259 0.28 -19.27 -4.03
CA TYR A 259 0.54 -17.84 -3.97
C TYR A 259 1.99 -17.56 -4.42
N THR A 260 2.20 -16.57 -5.27
CA THR A 260 3.53 -16.27 -5.82
C THR A 260 3.95 -14.86 -5.44
N VAL A 261 5.00 -14.73 -4.64
CA VAL A 261 5.69 -13.46 -4.36
C VAL A 261 6.66 -13.20 -5.52
N LEU A 262 6.50 -12.09 -6.20
CA LEU A 262 7.35 -11.63 -7.30
C LEU A 262 8.08 -10.37 -6.84
N GLN A 263 9.38 -10.44 -6.58
CA GLN A 263 10.16 -9.33 -6.04
C GLN A 263 11.31 -8.93 -6.98
N VAL A 264 11.32 -7.68 -7.40
CA VAL A 264 12.45 -7.03 -8.07
C VAL A 264 13.27 -6.23 -7.07
N ALA A 265 14.59 -6.37 -7.08
CA ALA A 265 15.51 -5.49 -6.37
C ALA A 265 16.24 -4.61 -7.39
N ASP A 266 16.13 -3.29 -7.26
CA ASP A 266 16.77 -2.33 -8.17
C ASP A 266 17.37 -1.16 -7.41
N SER A 267 18.63 -0.80 -7.72
CA SER A 267 19.34 0.27 -7.03
C SER A 267 18.85 1.69 -7.38
N GLY A 268 18.06 1.83 -8.43
CA GLY A 268 17.45 3.08 -8.83
C GLY A 268 16.08 3.32 -8.20
N TYR A 269 15.55 2.35 -7.46
CA TYR A 269 14.24 2.46 -6.81
C TYR A 269 14.38 2.93 -5.36
N GLY A 270 13.76 4.05 -5.02
CA GLY A 270 13.85 4.65 -3.69
C GLY A 270 12.76 4.14 -2.75
N GLY A 271 13.06 3.13 -1.93
CA GLY A 271 12.11 2.54 -0.99
C GLY A 271 11.58 1.18 -1.42
N MET A 272 10.31 0.92 -1.17
CA MET A 272 9.58 -0.27 -1.63
C MET A 272 8.17 0.14 -2.09
N GLY A 273 7.72 -0.44 -3.20
CA GLY A 273 6.34 -0.44 -3.64
C GLY A 273 5.91 -1.87 -3.94
N ALA A 274 4.69 -2.23 -3.58
CA ALA A 274 4.12 -3.53 -3.90
C ALA A 274 2.70 -3.36 -4.43
N LEU A 275 2.18 -4.41 -5.07
CA LEU A 275 0.84 -4.44 -5.63
C LEU A 275 0.25 -5.83 -5.45
N GLU A 276 -0.92 -5.83 -4.86
CA GLU A 276 -1.66 -7.02 -4.50
C GLU A 276 -2.37 -7.67 -5.69
N HIS A 277 -2.43 -9.00 -5.68
CA HIS A 277 -3.20 -9.84 -6.60
C HIS A 277 -3.82 -11.02 -5.84
N ALA A 278 -4.85 -11.65 -6.40
CA ALA A 278 -5.57 -12.74 -5.71
C ALA A 278 -4.69 -13.96 -5.40
N GLU A 279 -3.73 -14.27 -6.29
CA GLU A 279 -2.85 -15.44 -6.20
C GLU A 279 -1.36 -15.06 -6.24
N SER A 280 -1.04 -13.76 -6.13
CA SER A 280 0.34 -13.25 -6.17
C SER A 280 0.43 -11.82 -5.66
N GLU A 281 1.65 -11.32 -5.57
CA GLU A 281 1.99 -9.91 -5.41
C GLU A 281 3.17 -9.57 -6.31
N LEU A 282 3.31 -8.30 -6.67
CA LEU A 282 4.48 -7.77 -7.38
C LEU A 282 5.11 -6.64 -6.58
N ALA A 283 6.29 -6.88 -6.05
CA ALA A 283 7.06 -5.92 -5.25
C ALA A 283 8.31 -5.42 -5.98
N ILE A 284 8.64 -4.15 -5.81
CA ILE A 284 9.90 -3.54 -6.23
C ILE A 284 10.55 -2.91 -5.00
N VAL A 285 11.80 -3.27 -4.73
CA VAL A 285 12.54 -2.85 -3.53
C VAL A 285 13.86 -2.23 -3.94
N GLY A 286 14.19 -1.06 -3.40
CA GLY A 286 15.54 -0.51 -3.51
C GLY A 286 16.56 -1.42 -2.84
N THR A 287 17.69 -1.67 -3.50
CA THR A 287 18.69 -2.64 -3.00
C THR A 287 19.20 -2.32 -1.61
N GLU A 288 19.27 -1.05 -1.24
CA GLU A 288 19.68 -0.56 0.08
C GLU A 288 18.67 -0.86 1.20
N TYR A 289 17.39 -1.13 0.83
CA TYR A 289 16.32 -1.39 1.79
C TYR A 289 16.02 -2.87 2.02
N LEU A 290 16.68 -3.78 1.31
CA LEU A 290 16.38 -5.23 1.36
C LEU A 290 16.45 -5.86 2.75
N ASP A 291 17.17 -5.27 3.69
CA ASP A 291 17.28 -5.74 5.08
C ASP A 291 16.41 -4.94 6.06
N GLU A 292 15.69 -3.92 5.59
CA GLU A 292 14.85 -3.09 6.44
C GLU A 292 13.58 -3.82 6.90
N PRO A 293 13.17 -3.67 8.17
CA PRO A 293 12.00 -4.35 8.71
C PRO A 293 10.69 -4.05 7.95
N PHE A 294 10.55 -2.86 7.39
CA PHE A 294 9.34 -2.48 6.66
C PHE A 294 9.13 -3.32 5.38
N VAL A 295 10.19 -3.86 4.78
CA VAL A 295 10.08 -4.75 3.61
C VAL A 295 9.24 -5.98 3.95
N VAL A 296 9.47 -6.57 5.12
CA VAL A 296 8.68 -7.71 5.60
C VAL A 296 7.23 -7.28 5.88
N ALA A 297 7.03 -6.11 6.49
CA ALA A 297 5.69 -5.61 6.81
C ALA A 297 4.85 -5.39 5.54
N ILE A 298 5.43 -4.82 4.47
CA ILE A 298 4.75 -4.63 3.19
C ILE A 298 4.40 -5.98 2.55
N HIS A 299 5.31 -6.95 2.48
CA HIS A 299 4.97 -8.28 1.97
C HIS A 299 3.82 -8.94 2.75
N VAL A 300 3.78 -8.77 4.08
CA VAL A 300 2.68 -9.29 4.89
C VAL A 300 1.37 -8.54 4.59
N HIS A 301 1.42 -7.24 4.34
CA HIS A 301 0.29 -6.43 3.87
C HIS A 301 -0.28 -7.01 2.56
N GLU A 302 0.58 -7.25 1.55
CA GLU A 302 0.16 -7.84 0.27
C GLU A 302 -0.44 -9.24 0.42
N ILE A 303 0.08 -10.05 1.33
CA ILE A 303 -0.51 -11.37 1.61
C ILE A 303 -1.93 -11.23 2.19
N VAL A 304 -2.19 -10.25 3.08
CA VAL A 304 -3.52 -10.01 3.65
C VAL A 304 -4.51 -9.63 2.56
N HIS A 305 -4.08 -8.90 1.54
CA HIS A 305 -4.92 -8.55 0.40
C HIS A 305 -5.50 -9.74 -0.36
N ALA A 306 -4.90 -10.91 -0.31
CA ALA A 306 -5.51 -12.10 -0.89
C ALA A 306 -6.89 -12.41 -0.30
N TRP A 307 -7.17 -11.96 0.93
CA TRP A 307 -8.51 -11.98 1.55
C TRP A 307 -9.22 -10.64 1.38
N ASN A 308 -8.65 -9.56 1.88
CA ASN A 308 -9.16 -8.18 1.88
C ASN A 308 -8.22 -7.32 1.00
N VAL A 309 -8.53 -7.05 -0.15
CA VAL A 309 -9.56 -6.57 -1.01
C VAL A 309 -9.78 -7.49 -2.24
N LYS A 310 -8.87 -8.43 -2.51
CA LYS A 310 -8.99 -9.21 -3.76
C LYS A 310 -10.22 -10.13 -3.75
N ARG A 311 -10.73 -10.47 -2.58
CA ARG A 311 -11.94 -11.30 -2.41
C ARG A 311 -13.02 -10.60 -1.60
N LEU A 312 -12.75 -10.22 -0.34
CA LEU A 312 -13.65 -9.38 0.44
C LEU A 312 -13.50 -7.93 -0.04
N ARG A 313 -14.43 -7.48 -0.86
CA ARG A 313 -14.34 -6.21 -1.61
C ARG A 313 -15.58 -5.36 -1.39
N PRO A 314 -15.45 -4.01 -1.36
CA PRO A 314 -16.59 -3.11 -1.38
C PRO A 314 -17.48 -3.34 -2.61
N ALA A 315 -18.79 -3.15 -2.46
CA ALA A 315 -19.73 -3.26 -3.56
C ALA A 315 -19.42 -2.28 -4.70
N ASP A 316 -18.90 -1.09 -4.37
CA ASP A 316 -18.47 -0.07 -5.34
C ASP A 316 -17.34 -0.54 -6.24
N LEU A 317 -16.51 -1.48 -5.79
CA LEU A 317 -15.41 -2.08 -6.54
C LEU A 317 -15.76 -3.47 -7.11
N THR A 318 -17.04 -3.88 -7.07
CA THR A 318 -17.46 -5.21 -7.50
C THR A 318 -18.59 -5.13 -8.56
N PRO A 319 -18.30 -5.52 -9.82
CA PRO A 319 -17.01 -5.87 -10.41
C PRO A 319 -16.08 -4.67 -10.62
N TYR A 320 -14.83 -4.88 -10.97
CA TYR A 320 -13.96 -3.81 -11.46
C TYR A 320 -14.39 -3.33 -12.85
N HIS A 321 -14.31 -2.01 -13.05
CA HIS A 321 -14.51 -1.32 -14.31
C HIS A 321 -13.16 -0.77 -14.79
N TYR A 322 -12.47 -1.53 -15.63
CA TYR A 322 -11.11 -1.22 -16.05
C TYR A 322 -10.99 0.00 -16.99
N GLU A 323 -12.10 0.43 -17.56
CA GLU A 323 -12.18 1.52 -18.54
C GLU A 323 -12.25 2.93 -17.93
N ARG A 324 -12.42 3.03 -16.63
CA ARG A 324 -12.67 4.32 -15.96
C ARG A 324 -12.27 4.30 -14.48
N MET A 325 -12.13 5.49 -13.93
CA MET A 325 -12.04 5.71 -12.49
C MET A 325 -13.22 5.05 -11.77
N GLN A 326 -12.94 4.36 -10.67
CA GLN A 326 -13.92 3.68 -9.85
C GLN A 326 -13.67 4.02 -8.38
N SER A 327 -14.20 5.16 -7.94
CA SER A 327 -14.02 5.65 -6.56
C SER A 327 -14.84 4.85 -5.57
N THR A 328 -14.30 4.70 -4.37
CA THR A 328 -14.99 4.10 -3.23
C THR A 328 -14.64 4.87 -1.96
N PRO A 329 -15.58 5.08 -1.01
CA PRO A 329 -15.27 5.62 0.30
C PRO A 329 -14.61 4.60 1.25
N TRP A 330 -14.33 3.37 0.79
CA TRP A 330 -13.94 2.23 1.60
C TRP A 330 -12.46 1.84 1.49
N LEU A 331 -11.57 2.69 0.91
CA LEU A 331 -10.14 2.35 0.87
C LEU A 331 -9.53 2.23 2.26
N TRP A 332 -10.01 2.99 3.23
CA TRP A 332 -9.58 2.84 4.62
C TRP A 332 -9.86 1.43 5.19
N MET A 333 -10.89 0.75 4.69
CA MET A 333 -11.17 -0.64 5.03
C MET A 333 -10.34 -1.59 4.16
N SER A 334 -10.22 -1.29 2.87
CA SER A 334 -9.49 -2.14 1.93
C SER A 334 -7.97 -2.11 2.18
N GLU A 335 -7.42 -0.95 2.50
CA GLU A 335 -5.98 -0.72 2.72
C GLU A 335 -5.65 -0.61 4.21
N GLY A 336 -6.34 0.30 4.92
CA GLY A 336 -6.02 0.58 6.31
C GLY A 336 -6.30 -0.59 7.25
N ILE A 337 -7.45 -1.27 7.11
CA ILE A 337 -7.70 -2.50 7.89
C ILE A 337 -6.76 -3.63 7.44
N THR A 338 -6.38 -3.70 6.16
CA THR A 338 -5.34 -4.64 5.71
C THR A 338 -4.01 -4.38 6.42
N ASP A 339 -3.61 -3.12 6.52
CA ASP A 339 -2.39 -2.72 7.22
C ASP A 339 -2.47 -3.04 8.74
N TYR A 340 -3.63 -2.86 9.36
CA TYR A 340 -3.85 -3.32 10.74
C TYR A 340 -3.69 -4.84 10.88
N TYR A 341 -4.23 -5.63 9.92
CA TYR A 341 -4.07 -7.09 9.94
C TYR A 341 -2.66 -7.54 9.60
N ALA A 342 -1.90 -6.78 8.83
CA ALA A 342 -0.48 -7.03 8.63
C ALA A 342 0.29 -6.90 9.95
N ASP A 343 0.08 -5.82 10.70
CA ASP A 343 0.66 -5.65 12.05
C ASP A 343 0.23 -6.78 13.00
N LEU A 344 -1.05 -7.16 12.97
CA LEU A 344 -1.55 -8.29 13.76
C LEU A 344 -0.91 -9.62 13.32
N ALA A 345 -0.72 -9.85 12.03
CA ALA A 345 -0.05 -11.06 11.55
C ALA A 345 1.40 -11.13 12.02
N LEU A 346 2.11 -10.02 12.01
CA LEU A 346 3.49 -9.92 12.52
C LEU A 346 3.57 -10.24 14.02
N VAL A 347 2.72 -9.63 14.85
CA VAL A 347 2.77 -9.88 16.29
C VAL A 347 2.19 -11.25 16.69
N ARG A 348 1.11 -11.69 16.04
CA ARG A 348 0.48 -13.00 16.31
C ARG A 348 1.36 -14.16 15.87
N SER A 349 2.20 -13.98 14.85
CA SER A 349 3.21 -14.97 14.43
C SER A 349 4.49 -14.91 15.25
N GLY A 350 4.68 -13.90 16.12
CA GLY A 350 5.90 -13.67 16.90
C GLY A 350 7.08 -13.23 16.02
N LEU A 351 6.83 -12.62 14.86
CA LEU A 351 7.84 -11.94 14.05
C LEU A 351 8.26 -10.62 14.69
N ILE A 352 7.32 -9.94 15.34
CA ILE A 352 7.57 -8.83 16.24
C ILE A 352 6.95 -9.16 17.61
N ASP A 353 7.42 -8.50 18.64
CA ASP A 353 6.81 -8.55 19.97
C ASP A 353 5.76 -7.44 20.16
N GLU A 354 5.17 -7.38 21.34
CA GLU A 354 4.18 -6.35 21.67
C GLU A 354 4.79 -4.93 21.59
N ALA A 355 6.05 -4.76 22.01
CA ALA A 355 6.70 -3.45 21.96
C ALA A 355 6.86 -2.97 20.50
N GLY A 356 7.23 -3.87 19.59
CA GLY A 356 7.27 -3.58 18.16
C GLY A 356 5.91 -3.20 17.59
N PHE A 357 4.85 -3.94 17.95
CA PHE A 357 3.47 -3.60 17.55
C PHE A 357 3.04 -2.21 18.06
N LEU A 358 3.33 -1.91 19.33
CA LEU A 358 2.98 -0.61 19.91
C LEU A 358 3.81 0.54 19.33
N SER A 359 5.07 0.28 18.98
CA SER A 359 5.92 1.26 18.29
C SER A 359 5.38 1.61 16.89
N ALA A 360 4.99 0.60 16.11
CA ALA A 360 4.35 0.83 14.80
C ALA A 360 3.03 1.60 14.95
N THR A 361 2.21 1.25 15.94
CA THR A 361 0.97 1.97 16.28
C THR A 361 1.23 3.43 16.60
N LEU A 362 2.23 3.73 17.42
CA LEU A 362 2.58 5.12 17.75
C LEU A 362 3.08 5.89 16.53
N GLY A 363 3.89 5.27 15.68
CA GLY A 363 4.34 5.89 14.43
C GLY A 363 3.16 6.36 13.57
N LYS A 364 2.12 5.53 13.42
CA LYS A 364 0.88 5.90 12.72
C LYS A 364 0.11 7.02 13.43
N ILE A 365 0.01 6.97 14.77
CA ILE A 365 -0.63 8.04 15.55
C ILE A 365 0.08 9.37 15.32
N ASP A 366 1.41 9.38 15.37
CA ASP A 366 2.22 10.58 15.16
C ASP A 366 2.14 11.08 13.71
N HIS A 367 2.15 10.19 12.73
CA HIS A 367 1.96 10.59 11.33
C HIS A 367 0.60 11.26 11.12
N VAL A 368 -0.50 10.64 11.55
CA VAL A 368 -1.85 11.20 11.43
C VAL A 368 -2.00 12.53 12.18
N ALA A 369 -1.31 12.72 13.30
CA ALA A 369 -1.34 13.98 14.06
C ALA A 369 -0.57 15.12 13.37
N ASN A 370 0.33 14.83 12.44
CA ASN A 370 1.19 15.80 11.77
C ASN A 370 0.75 16.16 10.33
N VAL A 371 -0.38 15.63 9.88
CA VAL A 371 -0.97 15.93 8.55
C VAL A 371 -2.31 16.67 8.73
N PRO A 372 -2.82 17.36 7.69
CA PRO A 372 -4.11 18.02 7.76
C PRO A 372 -5.25 17.06 8.13
N GLU A 373 -6.20 17.54 8.94
CA GLU A 373 -7.37 16.76 9.34
C GLU A 373 -8.29 16.49 8.14
N ILE A 374 -8.54 15.23 7.85
CA ILE A 374 -9.45 14.78 6.79
C ILE A 374 -10.33 13.62 7.29
N ALA A 375 -11.55 13.50 6.79
CA ALA A 375 -12.39 12.34 7.02
C ALA A 375 -11.79 11.10 6.33
N LEU A 376 -11.99 9.91 6.90
CA LEU A 376 -11.48 8.66 6.27
C LEU A 376 -12.15 8.38 4.92
N GLU A 377 -13.44 8.69 4.81
CA GLU A 377 -14.19 8.62 3.56
C GLU A 377 -13.60 9.57 2.51
N ASP A 378 -13.35 10.84 2.87
CA ASP A 378 -12.72 11.82 1.97
C ASP A 378 -11.32 11.36 1.53
N ALA A 379 -10.50 10.87 2.48
CA ALA A 379 -9.17 10.34 2.18
C ALA A 379 -9.23 9.17 1.17
N SER A 380 -10.23 8.29 1.31
CA SER A 380 -10.46 7.17 0.39
C SER A 380 -10.91 7.66 -1.00
N LEU A 381 -11.83 8.61 -1.07
CA LEU A 381 -12.38 9.13 -2.33
C LEU A 381 -11.36 9.94 -3.15
N GLN A 382 -10.43 10.62 -2.49
CA GLN A 382 -9.44 11.47 -3.16
C GLN A 382 -8.23 10.73 -3.75
N SER A 383 -8.12 9.42 -3.54
CA SER A 383 -6.99 8.60 -4.01
C SER A 383 -6.67 8.79 -5.51
N TRP A 384 -7.69 9.07 -6.34
CA TRP A 384 -7.56 9.31 -7.77
C TRP A 384 -7.13 10.73 -8.15
N LEU A 385 -7.06 11.65 -7.20
CA LEU A 385 -6.89 13.09 -7.49
C LEU A 385 -5.43 13.55 -7.47
N GLY A 386 -4.50 12.69 -7.04
CA GLY A 386 -3.08 13.02 -6.98
C GLY A 386 -2.79 14.22 -6.05
N VAL A 387 -3.46 14.28 -4.89
CA VAL A 387 -3.26 15.35 -3.89
C VAL A 387 -1.84 15.33 -3.34
N THR A 388 -1.31 16.51 -2.98
CA THR A 388 0.08 16.68 -2.53
C THR A 388 0.20 17.40 -1.19
N ASP A 389 -0.87 17.46 -0.42
CA ASP A 389 -0.95 18.14 0.87
C ASP A 389 -0.58 17.24 2.07
N GLY A 390 -0.10 16.01 1.81
CA GLY A 390 0.24 15.01 2.81
C GLY A 390 -0.93 14.10 3.20
N THR A 391 -2.10 14.22 2.55
CA THR A 391 -3.27 13.38 2.85
C THR A 391 -3.52 12.27 1.83
N ALA A 392 -2.68 12.17 0.78
CA ALA A 392 -2.87 11.26 -0.35
C ALA A 392 -3.11 9.81 0.08
N ASP A 393 -2.29 9.32 1.03
CA ASP A 393 -2.27 7.93 1.47
C ASP A 393 -2.78 7.77 2.93
N LEU A 394 -3.48 8.79 3.45
CA LEU A 394 -3.87 8.80 4.86
C LEU A 394 -4.88 7.71 5.22
N TYR A 395 -5.58 7.17 4.24
CA TYR A 395 -6.47 6.03 4.43
C TYR A 395 -5.73 4.74 4.87
N TYR A 396 -4.40 4.62 4.67
CA TYR A 396 -3.60 3.54 5.24
C TYR A 396 -3.47 3.71 6.75
N ASP A 397 -2.72 4.70 7.22
CA ASP A 397 -2.41 4.86 8.64
C ASP A 397 -3.64 5.18 9.49
N LYS A 398 -4.46 6.16 9.06
CA LYS A 398 -5.68 6.52 9.77
C LYS A 398 -6.71 5.39 9.74
N GLY A 399 -6.79 4.63 8.65
CA GLY A 399 -7.63 3.45 8.52
C GLY A 399 -7.14 2.27 9.37
N SER A 400 -5.84 2.02 9.44
CA SER A 400 -5.22 1.05 10.34
C SER A 400 -5.55 1.36 11.80
N LEU A 401 -5.43 2.63 12.18
CA LEU A 401 -5.81 3.12 13.52
C LEU A 401 -7.32 3.02 13.78
N ALA A 402 -8.18 3.21 12.78
CA ALA A 402 -9.62 2.94 12.90
C ALA A 402 -9.88 1.45 13.15
N GLY A 403 -9.15 0.56 12.47
CA GLY A 403 -9.18 -0.87 12.71
C GLY A 403 -8.83 -1.24 14.14
N LEU A 404 -7.74 -0.69 14.68
CA LEU A 404 -7.35 -0.87 16.08
C LEU A 404 -8.42 -0.33 17.04
N ALA A 405 -8.96 0.87 16.78
CA ALA A 405 -9.99 1.47 17.62
C ALA A 405 -11.26 0.62 17.65
N LEU A 406 -11.72 0.15 16.47
CA LEU A 406 -12.88 -0.75 16.36
C LEU A 406 -12.62 -2.06 17.11
N ASP A 407 -11.45 -2.67 16.97
CA ASP A 407 -11.13 -3.94 17.65
C ASP A 407 -11.11 -3.77 19.16
N ILE A 408 -10.53 -2.66 19.69
CA ILE A 408 -10.56 -2.33 21.11
C ILE A 408 -12.02 -2.15 21.59
N LEU A 409 -12.81 -1.34 20.91
CA LEU A 409 -14.17 -0.97 21.33
C LEU A 409 -15.16 -2.14 21.24
N ILE A 410 -15.05 -2.98 20.21
CA ILE A 410 -15.84 -4.21 20.09
C ILE A 410 -15.48 -5.19 21.21
N ARG A 411 -14.18 -5.40 21.47
CA ARG A 411 -13.73 -6.29 22.56
C ARG A 411 -14.13 -5.77 23.93
N ASP A 412 -14.04 -4.47 24.17
CA ASP A 412 -14.51 -3.90 25.44
C ASP A 412 -16.01 -4.09 25.62
N ALA A 413 -16.80 -3.82 24.58
CA ALA A 413 -18.27 -3.98 24.61
C ALA A 413 -18.69 -5.45 24.80
N SER A 414 -17.94 -6.41 24.28
CA SER A 414 -18.21 -7.85 24.36
C SER A 414 -17.47 -8.56 25.51
N ASP A 415 -16.85 -7.83 26.42
CA ASP A 415 -16.01 -8.37 27.51
C ASP A 415 -14.85 -9.26 27.03
N GLY A 416 -14.32 -8.97 25.84
CA GLY A 416 -13.23 -9.70 25.18
C GLY A 416 -13.66 -10.92 24.37
N ALA A 417 -14.97 -11.21 24.30
CA ALA A 417 -15.47 -12.40 23.62
C ALA A 417 -15.41 -12.30 22.09
N ARG A 418 -15.54 -11.11 21.53
CA ARG A 418 -15.54 -10.83 20.10
C ARG A 418 -14.66 -9.63 19.78
N GLY A 419 -14.22 -9.52 18.54
CA GLY A 419 -13.40 -8.43 18.04
C GLY A 419 -13.61 -8.18 16.56
N LEU A 420 -12.74 -7.38 15.95
CA LEU A 420 -12.77 -7.11 14.52
C LEU A 420 -12.59 -8.40 13.69
N ASP A 421 -11.87 -9.40 14.21
CA ASP A 421 -11.75 -10.74 13.61
C ASP A 421 -13.14 -11.37 13.30
N ASP A 422 -14.13 -11.11 14.16
CA ASP A 422 -15.51 -11.63 13.99
C ASP A 422 -16.25 -10.89 12.87
N VAL A 423 -16.05 -9.58 12.78
CA VAL A 423 -16.62 -8.74 11.71
C VAL A 423 -16.09 -9.18 10.36
N MET A 424 -14.77 -9.30 10.22
CA MET A 424 -14.13 -9.70 8.96
C MET A 424 -14.56 -11.09 8.51
N ARG A 425 -14.66 -12.04 9.45
CA ARG A 425 -15.17 -13.39 9.15
C ARG A 425 -16.63 -13.40 8.73
N GLU A 426 -17.46 -12.58 9.36
CA GLU A 426 -18.87 -12.46 9.01
C GLU A 426 -19.03 -11.89 7.60
N LEU A 427 -18.33 -10.79 7.27
CA LEU A 427 -18.33 -10.22 5.94
C LEU A 427 -17.80 -11.21 4.89
N TRP A 428 -16.70 -11.91 5.18
CA TRP A 428 -16.17 -12.97 4.32
C TRP A 428 -17.25 -14.00 3.94
N THR A 429 -18.04 -14.41 4.92
CA THR A 429 -19.05 -15.45 4.74
C THR A 429 -20.31 -14.94 4.08
N SER A 430 -20.78 -13.74 4.48
CA SER A 430 -22.09 -13.20 4.07
C SER A 430 -22.05 -12.39 2.78
N THR A 431 -20.85 -12.00 2.32
CA THR A 431 -20.70 -11.19 1.10
C THR A 431 -19.86 -11.92 0.05
N TRP A 432 -18.56 -12.05 0.22
CA TRP A 432 -17.73 -12.69 -0.80
C TRP A 432 -18.15 -14.13 -1.12
N LYS A 433 -18.37 -14.97 -0.09
CA LYS A 433 -18.86 -16.36 -0.30
C LYS A 433 -20.26 -16.41 -0.91
N ALA A 434 -21.02 -15.36 -0.79
CA ALA A 434 -22.32 -15.18 -1.45
C ALA A 434 -22.22 -14.55 -2.86
N GLY A 435 -20.99 -14.32 -3.37
CA GLY A 435 -20.74 -13.83 -4.72
C GLY A 435 -21.01 -12.33 -4.90
N ARG A 436 -20.92 -11.51 -3.84
CA ARG A 436 -21.13 -10.07 -3.90
C ARG A 436 -20.11 -9.26 -3.08
N GLY A 437 -19.99 -7.99 -3.38
CA GLY A 437 -19.28 -7.03 -2.54
C GLY A 437 -20.05 -6.71 -1.26
N PHE A 438 -19.37 -6.18 -0.24
CA PHE A 438 -20.00 -5.68 0.97
C PHE A 438 -20.46 -4.23 0.81
N THR A 439 -21.52 -3.85 1.52
CA THR A 439 -22.02 -2.48 1.65
C THR A 439 -21.67 -1.91 3.02
N GLY A 440 -21.88 -0.60 3.22
CA GLY A 440 -21.75 0.03 4.52
C GLY A 440 -22.65 -0.60 5.58
N ASP A 441 -23.89 -0.92 5.20
CA ASP A 441 -24.84 -1.63 6.08
C ASP A 441 -24.32 -3.01 6.49
N ASP A 442 -23.72 -3.77 5.58
CA ASP A 442 -23.11 -5.06 5.91
C ASP A 442 -22.02 -4.89 6.98
N PHE A 443 -21.12 -3.91 6.79
CA PHE A 443 -20.00 -3.65 7.70
C PHE A 443 -20.49 -3.20 9.09
N TRP A 444 -21.29 -2.13 9.16
CA TRP A 444 -21.71 -1.57 10.44
C TRP A 444 -22.68 -2.46 11.21
N ASN A 445 -23.51 -3.22 10.50
CA ASN A 445 -24.33 -4.26 11.12
C ASN A 445 -23.50 -5.40 11.71
N ALA A 446 -22.42 -5.83 11.03
CA ALA A 446 -21.51 -6.84 11.56
C ALA A 446 -20.75 -6.31 12.79
N VAL A 447 -20.28 -5.05 12.78
CA VAL A 447 -19.67 -4.37 13.93
C VAL A 447 -20.65 -4.35 15.12
N THR A 448 -21.90 -3.93 14.88
CA THR A 448 -22.94 -3.89 15.93
C THR A 448 -23.20 -5.26 16.55
N ARG A 449 -23.29 -6.31 15.73
CA ARG A 449 -23.47 -7.70 16.20
C ARG A 449 -22.26 -8.18 17.00
N ALA A 450 -21.05 -7.90 16.54
CA ALA A 450 -19.83 -8.25 17.24
C ALA A 450 -19.72 -7.53 18.60
N ALA A 451 -20.18 -6.29 18.67
CA ALA A 451 -20.23 -5.50 19.90
C ALA A 451 -21.42 -5.83 20.83
N GLY A 452 -22.14 -6.94 20.61
CA GLY A 452 -23.25 -7.36 21.46
C GLY A 452 -24.50 -6.47 21.34
N GLY A 453 -24.69 -5.79 20.21
CA GLY A 453 -25.83 -4.89 19.95
C GLY A 453 -25.55 -3.41 20.25
N LYS A 454 -24.33 -3.05 20.70
CA LYS A 454 -23.93 -1.65 20.86
C LYS A 454 -23.80 -0.98 19.49
N ALA A 455 -24.55 0.12 19.29
CA ALA A 455 -24.51 0.86 18.05
C ALA A 455 -23.17 1.63 17.86
N PHE A 456 -22.65 1.63 16.64
CA PHE A 456 -21.41 2.32 16.26
C PHE A 456 -21.65 3.52 15.33
N GLY A 457 -22.89 3.90 15.07
CA GLY A 457 -23.20 5.11 14.28
C GLY A 457 -22.49 6.38 14.76
N PRO A 458 -22.38 6.65 16.11
CA PRO A 458 -21.58 7.79 16.57
C PRO A 458 -20.08 7.67 16.27
N PHE A 459 -19.52 6.47 16.18
CA PHE A 459 -18.12 6.26 15.76
C PHE A 459 -17.98 6.57 14.26
N GLU A 460 -18.81 5.98 13.42
CA GLU A 460 -18.88 6.24 11.98
C GLU A 460 -18.94 7.74 11.72
N GLN A 461 -19.97 8.41 12.25
CA GLN A 461 -20.25 9.82 12.02
C GLN A 461 -19.12 10.77 12.47
N ARG A 462 -18.38 10.44 13.54
CA ARG A 462 -17.32 11.31 14.07
C ARG A 462 -15.96 11.04 13.46
N TYR A 463 -15.63 9.78 13.14
CA TYR A 463 -14.27 9.33 12.89
C TYR A 463 -14.06 8.75 11.48
N VAL A 464 -15.12 8.37 10.79
CA VAL A 464 -15.10 7.91 9.40
C VAL A 464 -15.59 9.02 8.48
N ASP A 465 -16.84 9.49 8.67
CA ASP A 465 -17.43 10.58 7.90
C ASP A 465 -16.95 11.96 8.39
N GLY A 466 -16.61 12.04 9.67
CA GLY A 466 -16.13 13.25 10.33
C GLY A 466 -14.61 13.29 10.46
N ARG A 467 -14.12 14.47 10.87
CA ARG A 467 -12.68 14.77 10.99
C ARG A 467 -12.17 14.72 12.44
N ALA A 468 -12.97 14.16 13.39
CA ALA A 468 -12.59 14.16 14.79
C ALA A 468 -11.29 13.38 15.03
N VAL A 469 -10.43 13.96 15.87
CA VAL A 469 -9.19 13.29 16.31
C VAL A 469 -9.54 12.10 17.18
N TYR A 470 -8.83 11.01 17.01
CA TYR A 470 -9.04 9.78 17.80
C TYR A 470 -8.60 9.99 19.25
N PRO A 471 -9.46 9.75 20.25
CA PRO A 471 -9.16 9.97 21.67
C PRO A 471 -8.35 8.80 22.24
N TRP A 472 -7.08 8.66 21.85
CA TRP A 472 -6.22 7.55 22.27
C TRP A 472 -6.08 7.43 23.79
N HIS A 473 -6.16 8.54 24.52
CA HIS A 473 -6.12 8.56 25.99
C HIS A 473 -7.35 7.90 26.63
N GLU A 474 -8.47 7.76 25.90
CA GLU A 474 -9.66 7.04 26.33
C GLU A 474 -9.64 5.58 25.87
N TRP A 475 -9.18 5.31 24.65
CA TRP A 475 -9.31 3.99 24.04
C TRP A 475 -8.18 3.02 24.42
N LEU A 476 -6.93 3.45 24.43
CA LEU A 476 -5.80 2.59 24.76
C LEU A 476 -5.92 1.95 26.16
N PRO A 477 -6.41 2.66 27.22
CA PRO A 477 -6.62 2.05 28.53
C PRO A 477 -7.61 0.88 28.55
N LEU A 478 -8.57 0.83 27.62
CA LEU A 478 -9.49 -0.31 27.47
C LEU A 478 -8.77 -1.59 27.05
N ALA A 479 -7.63 -1.47 26.38
CA ALA A 479 -6.72 -2.57 26.06
C ALA A 479 -5.54 -2.71 27.05
N GLY A 480 -5.53 -1.92 28.13
CA GLY A 480 -4.46 -1.92 29.13
C GLY A 480 -3.17 -1.30 28.62
N TRP A 481 -3.24 -0.35 27.70
CA TRP A 481 -2.13 0.46 27.17
C TRP A 481 -2.31 1.93 27.49
N ARG A 482 -1.24 2.69 27.41
CA ARG A 482 -1.26 4.15 27.54
C ARG A 482 -0.11 4.77 26.77
N ILE A 483 -0.30 5.97 26.26
CA ILE A 483 0.82 6.79 25.78
C ILE A 483 1.55 7.36 26.99
N VAL A 484 2.86 7.25 26.99
CA VAL A 484 3.79 7.83 27.96
C VAL A 484 4.61 8.87 27.22
N GLU A 485 4.80 10.02 27.86
CA GLU A 485 5.63 11.10 27.38
C GLU A 485 6.75 11.31 28.39
N ASP A 486 7.96 10.93 28.02
CA ASP A 486 9.16 11.20 28.81
C ASP A 486 9.84 12.45 28.26
N SER A 487 10.13 13.40 29.12
CA SER A 487 10.84 14.60 28.72
C SER A 487 12.31 14.50 29.10
N THR A 488 13.18 14.66 28.11
CA THR A 488 14.61 14.82 28.29
C THR A 488 15.03 16.24 27.95
N HIS A 489 15.97 16.76 28.70
CA HIS A 489 16.48 18.11 28.49
C HIS A 489 17.87 18.03 27.86
N GLU A 490 18.01 18.47 26.63
CA GLU A 490 19.30 18.51 25.95
C GLU A 490 19.88 19.93 25.92
N PRO A 491 21.12 20.11 26.38
CA PRO A 491 21.79 21.38 26.21
C PRO A 491 22.10 21.63 24.74
N ARG A 492 21.90 22.86 24.30
CA ARG A 492 22.09 23.28 22.92
C ARG A 492 23.12 24.41 22.81
N LEU A 493 24.02 24.28 21.83
CA LEU A 493 24.93 25.35 21.44
C LEU A 493 24.42 26.15 20.24
N GLY A 494 23.36 25.69 19.59
CA GLY A 494 22.92 26.27 18.31
C GLY A 494 23.94 26.04 17.20
N ALA A 495 24.53 24.83 17.14
CA ALA A 495 25.53 24.49 16.15
C ALA A 495 25.39 23.03 15.69
N LEU A 496 25.69 22.77 14.43
CA LEU A 496 25.87 21.42 13.90
C LEU A 496 27.27 20.94 14.25
N LEU A 497 27.36 19.91 15.06
CA LEU A 497 28.57 19.39 15.63
C LEU A 497 28.91 18.00 15.06
N ARG A 498 30.19 17.73 14.78
CA ARG A 498 30.68 16.40 14.42
C ARG A 498 31.90 16.04 15.23
N ALA A 499 31.94 14.83 15.78
CA ALA A 499 33.11 14.31 16.45
C ALA A 499 34.20 13.93 15.42
N ASP A 500 35.43 14.27 15.71
CA ASP A 500 36.63 13.80 15.00
C ASP A 500 37.73 13.38 16.01
N SER A 501 38.91 13.02 15.53
CA SER A 501 40.02 12.58 16.39
C SER A 501 40.60 13.68 17.28
N LEU A 502 40.19 14.93 17.13
CA LEU A 502 40.70 16.08 17.88
C LEU A 502 39.66 16.62 18.88
N GLY A 503 38.42 16.17 18.80
CA GLY A 503 37.32 16.64 19.63
C GLY A 503 36.01 16.75 18.85
N VAL A 504 35.22 17.77 19.13
CA VAL A 504 33.93 18.03 18.46
C VAL A 504 34.07 19.30 17.61
N ARG A 505 33.96 19.14 16.29
CA ARG A 505 34.12 20.23 15.32
C ARG A 505 32.75 20.89 15.04
N VAL A 506 32.75 22.20 14.93
CA VAL A 506 31.62 23.02 14.53
C VAL A 506 31.54 23.06 12.99
N HIS A 507 30.56 22.42 12.40
CA HIS A 507 30.32 22.39 10.94
C HIS A 507 29.42 23.55 10.46
N ALA A 508 28.44 23.91 11.26
CA ALA A 508 27.57 25.05 11.00
C ALA A 508 27.14 25.64 12.34
N ILE A 509 26.78 26.92 12.34
CA ILE A 509 26.34 27.62 13.54
C ILE A 509 25.12 28.48 13.22
N ASP A 510 24.12 28.37 14.08
CA ASP A 510 22.99 29.29 14.06
C ASP A 510 23.42 30.65 14.62
N SER A 511 23.29 31.70 13.84
CA SER A 511 23.67 33.06 14.22
C SER A 511 22.98 33.59 15.46
N LEU A 512 21.79 33.04 15.78
CA LEU A 512 21.00 33.36 16.97
C LEU A 512 21.22 32.37 18.12
N GLY A 513 22.00 31.31 17.91
CA GLY A 513 22.27 30.30 18.91
C GLY A 513 23.23 30.77 20.02
N ALA A 514 23.18 30.09 21.18
CA ALA A 514 24.02 30.41 22.34
C ALA A 514 25.51 30.40 22.02
N GLY A 515 25.98 29.46 21.22
CA GLY A 515 27.38 29.36 20.79
C GLY A 515 27.83 30.56 19.96
N ALA A 516 27.02 30.98 18.99
CA ALA A 516 27.33 32.16 18.16
C ALA A 516 27.40 33.44 19.00
N ARG A 517 26.44 33.66 19.89
CA ARG A 517 26.42 34.79 20.80
C ARG A 517 27.64 34.83 21.72
N ALA A 518 28.17 33.66 22.09
CA ALA A 518 29.37 33.53 22.89
C ALA A 518 30.67 33.63 22.06
N GLY A 519 30.59 33.69 20.73
CA GLY A 519 31.75 33.82 19.85
C GLY A 519 32.34 32.51 19.33
N LEU A 520 31.61 31.40 19.41
CA LEU A 520 31.92 30.14 18.72
C LEU A 520 31.78 30.34 17.20
N ARG A 521 32.61 29.69 16.40
CA ARG A 521 32.64 29.87 14.94
C ARG A 521 32.70 28.51 14.23
N VAL A 522 32.34 28.49 12.97
CA VAL A 522 32.57 27.36 12.08
C VAL A 522 34.07 27.01 12.06
N ASP A 523 34.37 25.74 11.95
CA ASP A 523 35.71 25.12 12.02
C ASP A 523 36.40 25.14 13.41
N ASP A 524 35.78 25.69 14.43
CA ASP A 524 36.24 25.51 15.80
C ASP A 524 36.20 24.03 16.20
N VAL A 525 37.21 23.58 16.96
CA VAL A 525 37.24 22.24 17.55
C VAL A 525 37.09 22.38 19.06
N ILE A 526 35.97 21.95 19.59
CA ILE A 526 35.72 21.92 21.04
C ILE A 526 36.42 20.68 21.61
N THR A 527 37.43 20.88 22.45
CA THR A 527 38.22 19.81 23.05
C THR A 527 37.78 19.42 24.45
N ALA A 528 37.19 20.38 25.18
CA ALA A 528 36.58 20.12 26.49
C ALA A 528 35.39 21.04 26.75
N ILE A 529 34.47 20.59 27.55
CA ILE A 529 33.29 21.35 28.03
C ILE A 529 33.21 21.19 29.55
N GLY A 530 33.21 22.32 30.28
CA GLY A 530 33.21 22.31 31.74
C GLY A 530 34.36 21.51 32.36
N GLY A 531 35.50 21.50 31.68
CA GLY A 531 36.70 20.75 32.10
C GLY A 531 36.71 19.26 31.75
N ARG A 532 35.65 18.74 31.09
CA ARG A 532 35.59 17.35 30.64
C ARG A 532 35.91 17.26 29.15
N SER A 533 36.82 16.36 28.80
CA SER A 533 37.25 16.13 27.43
C SER A 533 36.09 15.63 26.56
N THR A 534 35.95 16.20 25.37
CA THR A 534 34.97 15.74 24.36
C THR A 534 35.33 14.42 23.71
N LEU A 535 36.55 13.92 23.92
CA LEU A 535 37.02 12.60 23.50
C LEU A 535 36.73 11.48 24.52
N ASP A 536 36.22 11.83 25.72
CA ASP A 536 35.76 10.84 26.69
C ASP A 536 34.55 10.07 26.12
N PRO A 537 34.59 8.72 26.05
CA PRO A 537 33.49 7.92 25.52
C PRO A 537 32.14 8.18 26.22
N SER A 538 32.18 8.56 27.52
CA SER A 538 30.96 8.89 28.29
C SER A 538 30.62 10.39 28.28
N PHE A 539 31.25 11.18 27.41
CA PHE A 539 31.03 12.62 27.32
C PHE A 539 29.57 12.96 26.99
N GLY A 540 28.97 12.25 26.02
CA GLY A 540 27.60 12.53 25.58
C GLY A 540 26.55 12.40 26.68
N ASP A 541 26.66 11.36 27.51
CA ASP A 541 25.77 11.13 28.64
C ASP A 541 25.97 12.19 29.73
N ALA A 542 27.24 12.45 30.08
CA ALA A 542 27.57 13.48 31.05
C ALA A 542 27.16 14.90 30.60
N TRP A 543 27.23 15.18 29.30
CA TRP A 543 26.77 16.43 28.70
C TRP A 543 25.27 16.61 28.95
N ARG A 544 24.45 15.62 28.62
CA ARG A 544 23.02 15.64 28.83
C ARG A 544 22.66 15.73 30.32
N ASP A 545 23.20 14.83 31.12
CA ASP A 545 22.85 14.71 32.53
C ASP A 545 23.24 15.91 33.37
N PHE A 546 24.39 16.52 33.08
CA PHE A 546 24.88 17.65 33.86
C PHE A 546 24.34 18.99 33.36
N TRP A 547 24.46 19.27 32.06
CA TRP A 547 24.10 20.58 31.51
C TRP A 547 22.62 20.68 31.16
N GLY A 548 21.95 19.60 30.80
CA GLY A 548 20.50 19.59 30.54
C GLY A 548 19.66 20.01 31.76
N LYS A 549 20.19 19.83 32.96
CA LYS A 549 19.54 20.23 34.24
C LYS A 549 19.91 21.62 34.70
N ARG A 550 20.65 22.40 33.91
CA ARG A 550 21.21 23.71 34.31
C ARG A 550 20.99 24.80 33.28
N PRO A 551 19.75 25.06 32.84
CA PRO A 551 19.47 26.16 31.92
C PRO A 551 19.92 27.49 32.52
N GLY A 552 20.52 28.35 31.71
CA GLY A 552 21.04 29.64 32.13
C GLY A 552 22.40 29.62 32.83
N ALA A 553 22.95 28.44 33.16
CA ALA A 553 24.30 28.36 33.73
C ALA A 553 25.38 28.75 32.73
N LEU A 554 26.52 29.26 33.19
CA LEU A 554 27.68 29.49 32.35
C LEU A 554 28.45 28.17 32.17
N MET A 555 28.74 27.83 30.94
CA MET A 555 29.45 26.65 30.51
C MET A 555 30.71 27.06 29.75
N THR A 556 31.87 26.73 30.28
CA THR A 556 33.14 27.05 29.62
C THR A 556 33.50 25.97 28.60
N LEU A 557 33.69 26.37 27.36
CA LEU A 557 34.22 25.55 26.28
C LEU A 557 35.73 25.79 26.14
N GLU A 558 36.53 24.73 26.01
CA GLU A 558 37.92 24.83 25.53
C GLU A 558 37.92 24.53 24.03
N VAL A 559 38.34 25.53 23.25
CA VAL A 559 38.18 25.54 21.79
C VAL A 559 39.55 25.74 21.13
N ARG A 560 39.88 24.90 20.15
CA ARG A 560 41.00 25.12 19.24
C ARG A 560 40.53 25.90 18.01
N ARG A 561 41.23 27.04 17.77
CA ARG A 561 40.97 27.91 16.61
C ARG A 561 42.31 28.41 16.05
N GLY A 562 42.56 28.22 14.75
CA GLY A 562 43.78 28.73 14.10
C GLY A 562 45.10 28.35 14.76
N GLY A 563 45.22 27.17 15.36
CA GLY A 563 46.40 26.67 16.05
C GLY A 563 46.53 27.08 17.53
N GLY A 564 45.68 27.97 18.02
CA GLY A 564 45.60 28.37 19.44
C GLY A 564 44.43 27.72 20.18
N THR A 565 44.52 27.75 21.53
CA THR A 565 43.41 27.34 22.40
C THR A 565 42.79 28.56 23.07
N LEU A 566 41.45 28.67 23.05
CA LEU A 566 40.70 29.71 23.75
C LEU A 566 39.67 29.08 24.67
N ARG A 567 39.22 29.88 25.64
CA ARG A 567 38.04 29.56 26.46
C ARG A 567 36.87 30.45 26.04
N ILE A 568 35.72 29.85 25.84
CA ILE A 568 34.48 30.54 25.47
C ILE A 568 33.44 30.16 26.51
N ASP A 569 32.90 31.15 27.19
CA ASP A 569 31.81 30.94 28.14
C ASP A 569 30.48 31.10 27.43
N VAL A 570 29.68 30.03 27.44
CA VAL A 570 28.38 29.96 26.79
C VAL A 570 27.28 29.83 27.84
N THR A 571 26.23 30.61 27.73
CA THR A 571 25.02 30.40 28.53
C THR A 571 24.30 29.16 28.04
N VAL A 572 24.04 28.22 28.93
CA VAL A 572 23.36 26.95 28.60
C VAL A 572 21.92 27.23 28.21
N GLU A 573 21.62 26.96 26.94
CA GLU A 573 20.22 26.83 26.46
C GLU A 573 19.86 25.35 26.46
N VAL A 574 18.62 25.05 26.78
CA VAL A 574 18.12 23.67 26.90
C VAL A 574 16.90 23.53 26.00
N THR A 575 16.91 22.50 25.15
CA THR A 575 15.72 22.07 24.42
C THR A 575 15.11 20.88 25.14
N THR A 576 13.81 20.92 25.36
CA THR A 576 13.09 19.75 25.85
C THR A 576 12.76 18.85 24.64
N LEU A 577 13.29 17.65 24.67
CA LEU A 577 12.86 16.58 23.78
C LEU A 577 11.80 15.75 24.48
N ILE A 578 10.68 15.57 23.82
CA ILE A 578 9.61 14.68 24.30
C ILE A 578 9.78 13.36 23.55
N ASP A 579 10.09 12.31 24.31
CA ASP A 579 10.09 10.93 23.82
C ASP A 579 8.73 10.31 24.15
N ARG A 580 8.03 9.85 23.12
CA ARG A 580 6.70 9.25 23.23
C ARG A 580 6.78 7.76 22.98
N HIS A 581 6.14 6.98 23.83
CA HIS A 581 5.98 5.55 23.59
C HIS A 581 4.64 5.05 24.14
N VAL A 582 4.14 3.96 23.56
CA VAL A 582 2.96 3.28 24.12
C VAL A 582 3.44 2.18 25.03
N ALA A 583 3.00 2.20 26.27
CA ALA A 583 3.38 1.24 27.30
C ALA A 583 2.18 0.51 27.90
N PRO A 584 2.37 -0.71 28.40
CA PRO A 584 1.36 -1.39 29.21
C PRO A 584 1.06 -0.62 30.50
N VAL A 585 -0.22 -0.59 30.88
CA VAL A 585 -0.64 -0.10 32.21
C VAL A 585 -0.20 -1.11 33.28
N ALA A 586 0.36 -0.63 34.39
CA ALA A 586 0.93 -1.49 35.43
C ALA A 586 -0.08 -2.50 36.02
N ASN A 587 -1.33 -2.07 36.26
CA ASN A 587 -2.39 -2.91 36.84
C ASN A 587 -3.67 -2.80 35.96
N PRO A 588 -3.70 -3.38 34.77
CA PRO A 588 -4.88 -3.30 33.93
C PRO A 588 -6.04 -4.11 34.51
N SER A 589 -7.27 -3.68 34.26
CA SER A 589 -8.46 -4.42 34.67
C SER A 589 -8.49 -5.84 34.06
N PRO A 590 -9.22 -6.80 34.66
CA PRO A 590 -9.40 -8.12 34.02
C PRO A 590 -9.97 -8.04 32.60
N ARG A 591 -10.88 -7.08 32.33
CA ARG A 591 -11.43 -6.82 31.00
C ARG A 591 -10.35 -6.32 30.06
N ALA A 592 -9.57 -5.30 30.43
CA ALA A 592 -8.48 -4.77 29.62
C ALA A 592 -7.43 -5.84 29.27
N ARG A 593 -7.13 -6.76 30.19
CA ARG A 593 -6.26 -7.90 29.91
C ARG A 593 -6.85 -8.84 28.85
N ARG A 594 -8.19 -9.08 28.87
CA ARG A 594 -8.85 -9.90 27.85
C ARG A 594 -8.84 -9.20 26.48
N VAL A 595 -9.15 -7.90 26.46
CA VAL A 595 -9.07 -7.09 25.22
C VAL A 595 -7.66 -7.18 24.61
N ARG A 596 -6.63 -6.87 25.38
CA ARG A 596 -5.22 -6.96 24.95
C ARG A 596 -4.84 -8.34 24.44
N ALA A 597 -5.18 -9.39 25.20
CA ALA A 597 -4.89 -10.76 24.80
C ALA A 597 -5.61 -11.14 23.50
N GLY A 598 -6.85 -10.70 23.32
CA GLY A 598 -7.61 -10.94 22.09
C GLY A 598 -7.00 -10.25 20.88
N ILE A 599 -6.48 -9.02 21.01
CA ILE A 599 -5.78 -8.30 19.95
C ILE A 599 -4.50 -9.04 19.58
N LEU A 600 -3.62 -9.27 20.56
CA LEU A 600 -2.27 -9.79 20.33
C LEU A 600 -2.22 -11.28 19.94
N ARG A 601 -3.25 -12.07 20.30
CA ARG A 601 -3.24 -13.53 20.08
C ARG A 601 -4.33 -14.03 19.13
N GLY A 602 -5.35 -13.21 18.85
CA GLY A 602 -6.49 -13.59 18.02
C GLY A 602 -7.42 -14.61 18.68
N ARG A 603 -8.33 -15.17 17.90
CA ARG A 603 -9.22 -16.27 18.30
C ARG A 603 -8.41 -17.55 18.54
N GLY A 604 -8.66 -18.24 19.65
CA GLY A 604 -8.10 -19.56 19.96
C GLY A 604 -7.04 -19.59 21.05
N ALA A 605 -6.59 -18.45 21.55
CA ALA A 605 -5.79 -18.41 22.77
C ALA A 605 -6.70 -18.49 24.01
N ALA A 606 -7.40 -19.61 24.19
CA ALA A 606 -7.87 -20.01 25.53
C ALA A 606 -6.63 -19.94 26.45
N ALA A 607 -6.78 -19.27 27.59
CA ALA A 607 -5.75 -19.04 28.57
C ALA A 607 -4.97 -20.32 28.92
N THR A 608 -3.85 -20.54 28.25
CA THR A 608 -2.79 -21.33 28.86
C THR A 608 -2.24 -20.44 29.96
N ALA A 609 -2.73 -20.69 31.18
CA ALA A 609 -2.12 -20.16 32.37
C ALA A 609 -0.60 -20.42 32.29
N PRO A 610 0.25 -19.47 32.73
CA PRO A 610 1.67 -19.75 32.81
C PRO A 610 1.84 -20.98 33.71
N ALA A 611 2.46 -22.02 33.18
CA ALA A 611 2.85 -23.20 33.97
C ALA A 611 3.72 -22.64 35.11
N GLY A 612 3.15 -22.68 36.33
CA GLY A 612 3.83 -22.26 37.52
C GLY A 612 5.13 -23.06 37.62
N GLY A 613 6.26 -22.34 37.57
CA GLY A 613 7.55 -22.90 37.96
C GLY A 613 7.39 -23.48 39.37
N ARG A 614 7.45 -24.79 39.47
CA ARG A 614 7.74 -25.42 40.74
C ARG A 614 9.25 -25.38 40.93
N SER A 615 9.61 -24.81 42.05
CA SER A 615 10.93 -24.75 42.67
C SER A 615 11.78 -26.03 42.51
#